data_3502deb2d2c9f1dd71452b55ab2528ab
#
_entry.id   3502deb2d2c9f1dd71452b55ab2528ab
#
_cell.length_a   1.000
_cell.length_b   1.000
_cell.length_c   1.000
_cell.angle_alpha   90.00
_cell.angle_beta   90.00
_cell.angle_gamma   90.00
#
_symmetry.space_group_name_H-M   'P 1'
#
loop_
_entity.id
_entity.type
_entity.pdbx_description
1 polymer ?
#
loop_
_entity_poly.entity_id
_entity_poly.type
_entity_poly.pdbx_seq_one_letter_code
_entity_poly.pdbx_strand_id
1 'polypeptide(L)'
;MVKRLFISLFAAIVTPVVTMADNNDHSGATDGYVLVWSDEFNGDALDENQWNIEVNGNGGGNNEMQYYRRENVSIENHTSGARCLVLTARKEDYNGKKFTSGRLNSHQKVYFKHGKIESRILLPKTANGLWPAFWMMGNDFNKVGWPRCGETDILEMGNAYGISHNTQEKFFNGACHWGFYKNGAYPNYAKSTTNPYSIQDGEFHLFTCIWDENSIRMYLDLDVNPDASPYYEIGINGDNIDSDWSTALYFHKNNFIIYDLAVGGNFTGITGNNNADKITALADGEKKMYIDWVRVYQLEGQENIGYPGHPGTASDDNDYQWSDDPVVVNIPAAPSPTKPESEVVSLFSDAYINNHNFDYAQWWAGQATKLDVTADGDNMWLIKDFIFIGSEHDMMDLNTQNGLHMDIYPVDKPLQLGVIPICRLADDSGNEVEKRQEAVVPANQWSQLNFPISKFLELGLSMQRVYQLKLINLDNNGNNNYYIDNIYYYKGEDPTDGIDNVLSPVANHQTQTYNLAGQRVDSNYRGIVIKNGKKVIVK
;
A
#
# COMPACT_ATOMS: atom_id res chain seq x y z
N MET A 1 -41.79 -62.09 -29.89
CA MET A 1 -41.68 -60.73 -30.44
C MET A 1 -41.56 -59.74 -29.29
N VAL A 2 -40.32 -59.31 -28.93
CA VAL A 2 -40.10 -58.40 -27.84
C VAL A 2 -39.73 -57.08 -28.48
N LYS A 3 -40.57 -56.04 -28.34
CA LYS A 3 -40.30 -54.67 -28.80
C LYS A 3 -39.37 -54.01 -27.79
N ARG A 4 -38.16 -53.67 -28.22
CA ARG A 4 -37.20 -52.77 -27.47
C ARG A 4 -37.67 -51.35 -27.68
N LEU A 5 -37.97 -50.68 -26.57
CA LEU A 5 -38.19 -49.22 -26.49
C LEU A 5 -36.84 -48.48 -26.33
N PHE A 6 -36.47 -47.72 -27.34
CA PHE A 6 -35.33 -46.80 -27.21
C PHE A 6 -35.82 -45.50 -26.57
N ILE A 7 -35.35 -45.23 -25.37
CA ILE A 7 -35.52 -43.91 -24.73
C ILE A 7 -34.29 -43.08 -25.11
N SER A 8 -34.50 -42.10 -25.97
CA SER A 8 -33.47 -41.08 -26.28
C SER A 8 -33.47 -40.06 -25.18
N LEU A 9 -32.37 -40.02 -24.41
CA LEU A 9 -32.12 -38.98 -23.41
C LEU A 9 -31.59 -37.74 -24.17
N PHE A 10 -32.42 -36.71 -24.34
CA PHE A 10 -31.98 -35.38 -24.76
C PHE A 10 -31.35 -34.69 -23.55
N ALA A 11 -30.03 -34.58 -23.50
CA ALA A 11 -29.35 -33.66 -22.61
C ALA A 11 -29.59 -32.26 -23.15
N ALA A 12 -30.38 -31.48 -22.45
CA ALA A 12 -30.49 -30.03 -22.70
C ALA A 12 -29.18 -29.39 -22.29
N ILE A 13 -28.39 -28.97 -23.25
CA ILE A 13 -27.26 -28.07 -23.02
C ILE A 13 -27.88 -26.72 -22.70
N VAL A 14 -27.89 -26.35 -21.41
CA VAL A 14 -28.18 -24.98 -20.99
C VAL A 14 -26.93 -24.19 -21.28
N THR A 15 -26.88 -23.57 -22.46
CA THR A 15 -25.94 -22.48 -22.69
C THR A 15 -26.38 -21.30 -21.82
N PRO A 16 -25.49 -20.67 -21.02
CA PRO A 16 -25.86 -19.44 -20.38
C PRO A 16 -26.19 -18.41 -21.48
N VAL A 17 -27.43 -17.96 -21.47
CA VAL A 17 -27.83 -16.81 -22.25
C VAL A 17 -27.14 -15.62 -21.58
N VAL A 18 -26.01 -15.19 -22.14
CA VAL A 18 -25.51 -13.87 -21.91
C VAL A 18 -26.60 -12.95 -22.49
N THR A 19 -27.43 -12.39 -21.62
CA THR A 19 -28.33 -11.31 -22.02
C THR A 19 -27.42 -10.16 -22.45
N MET A 20 -27.29 -9.98 -23.76
CA MET A 20 -26.73 -8.76 -24.32
C MET A 20 -27.51 -7.60 -23.70
N ALA A 21 -26.83 -6.76 -22.92
CA ALA A 21 -27.38 -5.52 -22.45
C ALA A 21 -27.94 -4.77 -23.65
N ASP A 22 -29.11 -4.16 -23.46
CA ASP A 22 -29.77 -3.35 -24.47
C ASP A 22 -28.76 -2.32 -24.99
N ASN A 23 -28.45 -2.34 -26.30
CA ASN A 23 -27.45 -1.49 -26.95
C ASN A 23 -27.86 0.00 -27.02
N ASN A 24 -28.53 0.50 -26.00
CA ASN A 24 -28.71 1.92 -25.79
C ASN A 24 -27.52 2.48 -24.99
N ASP A 25 -26.33 2.31 -25.55
CA ASP A 25 -25.13 2.99 -25.06
C ASP A 25 -25.23 4.48 -25.40
N HIS A 26 -25.74 5.26 -24.45
CA HIS A 26 -25.79 6.71 -24.53
C HIS A 26 -24.58 7.39 -23.91
N SER A 27 -23.52 6.65 -23.58
CA SER A 27 -22.23 7.25 -23.24
C SER A 27 -21.69 7.92 -24.49
N GLY A 28 -21.35 9.20 -24.41
CA GLY A 28 -20.82 9.99 -25.53
C GLY A 28 -19.74 9.21 -26.28
N ALA A 29 -20.01 8.94 -27.54
CA ALA A 29 -19.30 7.99 -28.35
C ALA A 29 -17.79 8.27 -28.36
N THR A 30 -17.05 7.49 -27.63
CA THR A 30 -15.63 7.30 -27.90
C THR A 30 -15.56 6.18 -28.92
N ASP A 31 -15.50 6.55 -30.18
CA ASP A 31 -15.46 5.61 -31.31
C ASP A 31 -14.43 4.52 -31.08
N GLY A 32 -14.85 3.26 -31.22
CA GLY A 32 -14.01 2.08 -31.12
C GLY A 32 -13.94 1.40 -29.76
N TYR A 33 -14.59 1.89 -28.72
CA TYR A 33 -14.69 1.20 -27.43
C TYR A 33 -15.81 0.15 -27.44
N VAL A 34 -15.50 -1.05 -26.96
CA VAL A 34 -16.43 -2.15 -26.77
C VAL A 34 -16.52 -2.54 -25.30
N LEU A 35 -17.70 -2.92 -24.84
CA LEU A 35 -17.90 -3.41 -23.47
C LEU A 35 -17.16 -4.73 -23.29
N VAL A 36 -16.21 -4.80 -22.36
CA VAL A 36 -15.41 -6.01 -22.07
C VAL A 36 -15.77 -6.65 -20.73
N TRP A 37 -16.32 -5.86 -19.81
CA TRP A 37 -16.81 -6.38 -18.52
C TRP A 37 -17.80 -5.39 -17.89
N SER A 38 -18.77 -5.94 -17.15
CA SER A 38 -19.65 -5.14 -16.30
C SER A 38 -20.12 -5.91 -15.07
N ASP A 39 -20.46 -5.18 -14.02
CA ASP A 39 -21.34 -5.65 -12.96
C ASP A 39 -22.55 -4.72 -12.87
N GLU A 40 -23.71 -5.26 -13.23
CA GLU A 40 -24.99 -4.56 -13.21
C GLU A 40 -25.71 -4.74 -11.85
N PHE A 41 -25.08 -5.37 -10.89
CA PHE A 41 -25.57 -5.67 -9.54
C PHE A 41 -26.99 -6.27 -9.47
N ASN A 42 -27.39 -6.99 -10.50
CA ASN A 42 -28.73 -7.57 -10.67
C ASN A 42 -28.96 -8.86 -9.88
N GLY A 43 -27.92 -9.41 -9.24
CA GLY A 43 -27.98 -10.63 -8.42
C GLY A 43 -28.75 -10.44 -7.11
N ASP A 44 -29.02 -11.54 -6.40
CA ASP A 44 -29.63 -11.47 -5.06
C ASP A 44 -28.63 -11.13 -3.96
N ALA A 45 -27.34 -11.26 -4.24
CA ALA A 45 -26.23 -10.89 -3.38
C ALA A 45 -25.04 -10.44 -4.24
N LEU A 46 -24.08 -9.78 -3.61
CA LEU A 46 -22.82 -9.42 -4.23
C LEU A 46 -22.07 -10.69 -4.71
N ASP A 47 -21.55 -10.66 -5.93
CA ASP A 47 -20.70 -11.74 -6.44
C ASP A 47 -19.28 -11.64 -5.86
N GLU A 48 -19.03 -12.36 -4.78
CA GLU A 48 -17.72 -12.38 -4.13
C GLU A 48 -16.63 -13.09 -4.93
N ASN A 49 -16.91 -13.66 -6.10
CA ASN A 49 -15.85 -14.06 -7.03
C ASN A 49 -15.24 -12.85 -7.74
N GLN A 50 -15.97 -11.75 -7.84
CA GLN A 50 -15.53 -10.51 -8.48
C GLN A 50 -15.13 -9.43 -7.48
N TRP A 51 -15.63 -9.48 -6.24
CA TRP A 51 -15.44 -8.46 -5.22
C TRP A 51 -14.90 -9.00 -3.90
N ASN A 52 -14.06 -8.21 -3.24
CA ASN A 52 -13.63 -8.41 -1.86
C ASN A 52 -14.32 -7.37 -0.98
N ILE A 53 -15.04 -7.79 0.05
CA ILE A 53 -15.57 -6.89 1.07
C ILE A 53 -14.50 -6.67 2.12
N GLU A 54 -14.15 -5.42 2.41
CA GLU A 54 -13.18 -5.08 3.44
C GLU A 54 -13.82 -5.04 4.83
N VAL A 55 -13.10 -5.61 5.81
CA VAL A 55 -13.55 -5.63 7.22
C VAL A 55 -12.37 -5.20 8.09
N ASN A 56 -12.32 -3.93 8.43
CA ASN A 56 -11.27 -3.35 9.25
C ASN A 56 -11.67 -1.99 9.83
N GLY A 57 -10.94 -1.53 10.85
CA GLY A 57 -11.10 -0.21 11.48
C GLY A 57 -9.80 0.59 11.54
N ASN A 58 -8.85 0.30 10.63
CA ASN A 58 -7.51 0.89 10.61
C ASN A 58 -7.48 2.38 10.21
N GLY A 59 -8.61 2.92 9.72
CA GLY A 59 -8.73 4.34 9.34
C GLY A 59 -8.19 4.66 7.95
N GLY A 60 -7.95 3.66 7.10
CA GLY A 60 -7.59 3.84 5.68
C GLY A 60 -6.33 4.67 5.42
N GLY A 61 -5.41 4.80 6.40
CA GLY A 61 -4.27 5.73 6.30
C GLY A 61 -4.65 7.22 6.47
N ASN A 62 -5.94 7.54 6.56
CA ASN A 62 -6.49 8.90 6.53
C ASN A 62 -7.19 9.32 7.83
N ASN A 63 -6.97 8.63 8.93
CA ASN A 63 -7.65 8.87 10.22
C ASN A 63 -9.19 8.81 10.12
N GLU A 64 -9.71 7.94 9.26
CA GLU A 64 -11.14 7.71 9.10
C GLU A 64 -11.75 7.13 10.40
N MET A 65 -13.01 7.43 10.63
CA MET A 65 -13.66 7.22 11.93
C MET A 65 -14.54 5.98 11.99
N GLN A 66 -14.85 5.33 10.86
CA GLN A 66 -15.68 4.14 10.81
C GLN A 66 -14.89 2.85 11.02
N TYR A 67 -15.62 1.78 11.29
CA TYR A 67 -15.21 0.41 11.08
C TYR A 67 -15.92 -0.11 9.82
N TYR A 68 -15.18 -0.58 8.82
CA TYR A 68 -15.76 -1.21 7.64
C TYR A 68 -16.23 -2.62 7.97
N ARG A 69 -17.46 -2.95 7.56
CA ARG A 69 -18.10 -4.23 7.88
C ARG A 69 -18.83 -4.81 6.68
N ARG A 70 -18.92 -6.13 6.66
CA ARG A 70 -19.71 -6.88 5.66
C ARG A 70 -21.19 -6.45 5.65
N GLU A 71 -21.77 -6.21 6.83
CA GLU A 71 -23.19 -5.84 7.00
C GLU A 71 -23.53 -4.42 6.52
N ASN A 72 -22.53 -3.70 6.09
CA ASN A 72 -22.67 -2.37 5.50
C ASN A 72 -22.57 -2.40 3.95
N VAL A 73 -22.42 -3.59 3.37
CA VAL A 73 -22.42 -3.82 1.91
C VAL A 73 -23.57 -4.75 1.57
N SER A 74 -24.46 -4.32 0.67
CA SER A 74 -25.67 -5.09 0.31
C SER A 74 -26.03 -4.88 -1.17
N ILE A 75 -26.91 -5.75 -1.69
CA ILE A 75 -27.61 -5.54 -2.96
C ILE A 75 -29.06 -5.21 -2.61
N GLU A 76 -29.55 -4.04 -3.04
CA GLU A 76 -30.90 -3.56 -2.70
C GLU A 76 -31.60 -2.98 -3.95
N ASN A 77 -32.95 -2.97 -3.90
CA ASN A 77 -33.72 -2.22 -4.89
C ASN A 77 -33.84 -0.76 -4.48
N HIS A 78 -33.46 0.14 -5.37
CA HIS A 78 -33.72 1.55 -5.22
C HIS A 78 -35.18 1.89 -5.62
N THR A 79 -35.71 3.01 -5.16
CA THR A 79 -37.08 3.46 -5.46
C THR A 79 -37.32 3.77 -6.93
N SER A 80 -36.28 4.04 -7.72
CA SER A 80 -36.31 4.16 -9.18
C SER A 80 -36.62 2.85 -9.91
N GLY A 81 -36.52 1.72 -9.20
CA GLY A 81 -36.62 0.37 -9.77
C GLY A 81 -35.25 -0.26 -10.11
N ALA A 82 -34.17 0.50 -10.04
CA ALA A 82 -32.82 -0.03 -10.21
C ALA A 82 -32.44 -0.96 -9.05
N ARG A 83 -31.74 -2.05 -9.34
CA ARG A 83 -31.12 -2.92 -8.33
C ARG A 83 -29.65 -2.51 -8.21
N CYS A 84 -29.19 -2.20 -7.01
CA CYS A 84 -27.92 -1.53 -6.80
C CYS A 84 -27.05 -2.26 -5.77
N LEU A 85 -25.74 -2.15 -5.95
CA LEU A 85 -24.80 -2.26 -4.84
C LEU A 85 -25.01 -1.06 -3.91
N VAL A 86 -25.08 -1.33 -2.61
CA VAL A 86 -25.34 -0.29 -1.60
C VAL A 86 -24.27 -0.33 -0.51
N LEU A 87 -23.64 0.82 -0.28
CA LEU A 87 -22.76 1.05 0.87
C LEU A 87 -23.51 1.89 1.89
N THR A 88 -23.64 1.37 3.10
CA THR A 88 -24.39 2.04 4.17
C THR A 88 -23.45 2.50 5.29
N ALA A 89 -23.33 3.81 5.48
CA ALA A 89 -22.68 4.39 6.65
C ALA A 89 -23.70 4.52 7.79
N ARG A 90 -23.35 4.07 9.01
CA ARG A 90 -24.22 4.09 10.19
C ARG A 90 -23.53 4.73 11.38
N LYS A 91 -24.35 5.45 12.17
CA LYS A 91 -23.95 5.90 13.51
C LYS A 91 -24.26 4.79 14.51
N GLU A 92 -23.28 3.93 14.71
CA GLU A 92 -23.37 2.82 15.67
C GLU A 92 -21.97 2.51 16.26
N ASP A 93 -21.96 2.17 17.54
CA ASP A 93 -20.73 1.78 18.23
C ASP A 93 -20.33 0.36 17.81
N TYR A 94 -19.13 0.21 17.27
CA TYR A 94 -18.60 -1.09 16.90
C TYR A 94 -17.07 -1.10 17.04
N ASN A 95 -16.56 -2.07 17.79
CA ASN A 95 -15.12 -2.33 17.96
C ASN A 95 -14.27 -1.06 18.20
N GLY A 96 -14.75 -0.20 19.14
CA GLY A 96 -14.06 1.05 19.50
C GLY A 96 -14.27 2.24 18.56
N LYS A 97 -14.97 2.06 17.45
CA LYS A 97 -15.39 3.13 16.53
C LYS A 97 -16.84 3.56 16.83
N LYS A 98 -17.17 4.80 16.47
CA LYS A 98 -18.50 5.39 16.63
C LYS A 98 -19.39 5.25 15.40
N PHE A 99 -18.81 4.74 14.31
CA PHE A 99 -19.47 4.59 13.02
C PHE A 99 -19.06 3.26 12.39
N THR A 100 -19.94 2.71 11.58
CA THR A 100 -19.65 1.62 10.67
C THR A 100 -19.93 2.06 9.25
N SER A 101 -19.29 1.43 8.26
CA SER A 101 -19.54 1.70 6.85
C SER A 101 -19.15 0.54 5.95
N GLY A 102 -19.38 0.69 4.64
CA GLY A 102 -19.05 -0.28 3.61
C GLY A 102 -17.84 0.15 2.78
N ARG A 103 -16.96 -0.81 2.46
CA ARG A 103 -15.89 -0.71 1.47
C ARG A 103 -15.69 -2.06 0.80
N LEU A 104 -15.49 -2.03 -0.52
CA LEU A 104 -15.17 -3.22 -1.29
C LEU A 104 -14.22 -2.88 -2.44
N ASN A 105 -13.53 -3.90 -2.93
CA ASN A 105 -12.61 -3.77 -4.05
C ASN A 105 -12.60 -5.02 -4.93
N SER A 106 -12.12 -4.88 -6.15
CA SER A 106 -11.97 -5.99 -7.10
C SER A 106 -10.53 -6.55 -7.19
N HIS A 107 -9.64 -6.24 -6.24
CA HIS A 107 -8.24 -6.61 -6.22
C HIS A 107 -8.03 -8.12 -6.46
N GLN A 108 -7.17 -8.47 -7.41
CA GLN A 108 -6.86 -9.84 -7.83
C GLN A 108 -8.05 -10.64 -8.38
N LYS A 109 -9.22 -10.03 -8.55
CA LYS A 109 -10.44 -10.66 -9.07
C LYS A 109 -10.89 -10.07 -10.40
N VAL A 110 -11.02 -8.74 -10.48
CA VAL A 110 -11.25 -8.00 -11.72
C VAL A 110 -10.23 -6.89 -11.82
N TYR A 111 -9.40 -6.96 -12.83
CA TYR A 111 -8.30 -6.02 -13.05
C TYR A 111 -8.10 -5.79 -14.55
N PHE A 112 -7.68 -4.60 -14.92
CA PHE A 112 -7.53 -4.20 -16.32
C PHE A 112 -6.49 -3.10 -16.46
N LYS A 113 -5.97 -2.97 -17.68
CA LYS A 113 -5.07 -1.89 -18.08
C LYS A 113 -5.69 -1.09 -19.23
N HIS A 114 -5.80 0.22 -19.04
CA HIS A 114 -6.45 1.15 -19.96
C HIS A 114 -7.93 0.85 -20.23
N GLY A 115 -8.64 1.80 -20.77
CA GLY A 115 -10.04 1.68 -21.14
C GLY A 115 -10.87 2.89 -20.75
N LYS A 116 -12.14 2.78 -20.97
CA LYS A 116 -13.17 3.70 -20.47
C LYS A 116 -13.90 2.97 -19.32
N ILE A 117 -13.84 3.54 -18.14
CA ILE A 117 -14.46 2.99 -16.94
C ILE A 117 -15.61 3.92 -16.58
N GLU A 118 -16.81 3.38 -16.48
CA GLU A 118 -18.02 4.11 -16.16
C GLU A 118 -18.71 3.50 -14.94
N SER A 119 -19.21 4.35 -14.06
CA SER A 119 -20.07 3.93 -12.96
C SER A 119 -21.20 4.92 -12.75
N ARG A 120 -22.42 4.38 -12.63
CA ARG A 120 -23.63 5.16 -12.38
C ARG A 120 -23.94 5.13 -10.90
N ILE A 121 -23.81 6.30 -10.24
CA ILE A 121 -23.76 6.40 -8.78
C ILE A 121 -24.78 7.44 -8.30
N LEU A 122 -25.55 7.10 -7.26
CA LEU A 122 -26.35 8.04 -6.50
C LEU A 122 -25.67 8.29 -5.15
N LEU A 123 -25.25 9.53 -4.96
CA LEU A 123 -24.50 9.96 -3.79
C LEU A 123 -25.42 10.34 -2.63
N PRO A 124 -25.07 9.99 -1.39
CA PRO A 124 -25.77 10.50 -0.23
C PRO A 124 -25.52 12.01 -0.02
N LYS A 125 -26.40 12.68 0.70
CA LYS A 125 -26.06 13.98 1.27
C LYS A 125 -24.89 13.82 2.21
N THR A 126 -23.71 14.32 1.80
CA THR A 126 -22.47 14.20 2.59
C THR A 126 -22.51 15.10 3.83
N ALA A 127 -23.35 16.16 3.79
CA ALA A 127 -23.41 17.20 4.82
C ALA A 127 -21.99 17.43 5.40
N ASN A 128 -21.80 17.27 6.74
CA ASN A 128 -20.44 17.23 7.26
C ASN A 128 -20.08 15.79 7.62
N GLY A 129 -19.02 15.29 7.01
CA GLY A 129 -18.30 14.14 7.49
C GLY A 129 -18.49 12.81 6.75
N LEU A 130 -19.28 12.74 5.68
CA LEU A 130 -19.22 11.60 4.78
C LEU A 130 -18.24 11.88 3.63
N TRP A 131 -17.54 10.83 3.21
CA TRP A 131 -16.56 10.84 2.14
C TRP A 131 -16.79 9.63 1.22
N PRO A 132 -17.74 9.71 0.29
CA PRO A 132 -17.91 8.71 -0.76
C PRO A 132 -16.78 8.79 -1.77
N ALA A 133 -16.30 7.62 -2.23
CA ALA A 133 -15.27 7.51 -3.26
C ALA A 133 -15.55 6.38 -4.25
N PHE A 134 -15.15 6.63 -5.51
CA PHE A 134 -15.02 5.67 -6.61
C PHE A 134 -13.64 5.86 -7.23
N TRP A 135 -12.79 4.85 -7.13
CA TRP A 135 -11.39 4.96 -7.42
C TRP A 135 -10.73 3.64 -7.79
N MET A 136 -9.47 3.69 -8.19
CA MET A 136 -8.69 2.53 -8.63
C MET A 136 -7.29 2.56 -8.02
N MET A 137 -6.70 1.38 -7.83
CA MET A 137 -5.28 1.21 -7.51
C MET A 137 -4.64 0.14 -8.38
N GLY A 138 -3.31 0.18 -8.50
CA GLY A 138 -2.52 -0.84 -9.18
C GLY A 138 -2.69 -2.21 -8.55
N ASN A 139 -2.93 -3.24 -9.37
CA ASN A 139 -3.19 -4.62 -8.93
C ASN A 139 -1.97 -5.28 -8.26
N ASP A 140 -0.78 -4.69 -8.43
CA ASP A 140 0.47 -5.03 -7.77
C ASP A 140 0.62 -4.42 -6.35
N PHE A 141 -0.44 -3.80 -5.79
CA PHE A 141 -0.42 -3.13 -4.48
C PHE A 141 0.25 -3.96 -3.38
N ASN A 142 -0.03 -5.27 -3.31
CA ASN A 142 0.57 -6.16 -2.31
C ASN A 142 2.08 -6.38 -2.52
N LYS A 143 2.56 -6.14 -3.75
CA LYS A 143 3.98 -6.31 -4.11
C LYS A 143 4.79 -5.04 -3.88
N VAL A 144 4.26 -3.89 -4.29
CA VAL A 144 5.02 -2.64 -4.32
C VAL A 144 4.58 -1.60 -3.28
N GLY A 145 3.40 -1.79 -2.66
CA GLY A 145 2.82 -0.87 -1.70
C GLY A 145 2.32 0.43 -2.31
N TRP A 146 1.71 1.27 -1.48
CA TRP A 146 1.26 2.61 -1.82
C TRP A 146 2.35 3.65 -1.48
N PRO A 147 2.53 4.73 -2.27
CA PRO A 147 1.82 5.11 -3.49
C PRO A 147 2.40 4.53 -4.79
N ARG A 148 3.32 3.60 -4.71
CA ARG A 148 4.05 3.03 -5.84
C ARG A 148 3.16 2.18 -6.77
N CYS A 149 2.10 1.58 -6.24
CA CYS A 149 1.11 0.89 -7.07
C CYS A 149 0.38 1.83 -8.04
N GLY A 150 0.39 3.14 -7.80
CA GLY A 150 -0.46 4.10 -8.49
C GLY A 150 -1.89 4.08 -7.93
N GLU A 151 -2.51 5.25 -7.84
CA GLU A 151 -3.89 5.44 -7.39
C GLU A 151 -4.56 6.46 -8.31
N THR A 152 -5.80 6.22 -8.66
CA THR A 152 -6.61 7.07 -9.54
C THR A 152 -7.99 7.25 -8.92
N ASP A 153 -8.24 8.43 -8.37
CA ASP A 153 -9.50 8.77 -7.70
C ASP A 153 -10.43 9.45 -8.69
N ILE A 154 -11.39 8.66 -9.20
CA ILE A 154 -12.35 9.16 -10.20
C ILE A 154 -13.36 10.08 -9.54
N LEU A 155 -13.77 9.77 -8.33
CA LEU A 155 -14.68 10.57 -7.53
C LEU A 155 -14.27 10.55 -6.06
N GLU A 156 -14.07 11.73 -5.49
CA GLU A 156 -14.03 11.94 -4.05
C GLU A 156 -14.90 13.14 -3.68
N MET A 157 -15.78 12.99 -2.69
CA MET A 157 -16.66 14.05 -2.25
C MET A 157 -16.74 14.16 -0.73
N GLY A 158 -17.05 15.34 -0.19
CA GLY A 158 -17.09 15.60 1.26
C GLY A 158 -15.87 16.36 1.80
N ASN A 159 -15.06 16.95 0.92
CA ASN A 159 -13.86 17.70 1.26
C ASN A 159 -14.13 18.85 2.24
N ALA A 160 -13.18 19.07 3.17
CA ALA A 160 -13.22 20.15 4.16
C ALA A 160 -13.43 21.55 3.54
N TYR A 161 -12.90 21.80 2.36
CA TYR A 161 -13.10 23.05 1.63
C TYR A 161 -14.58 23.23 1.23
N GLY A 162 -15.18 22.20 0.63
CA GLY A 162 -16.61 22.22 0.25
C GLY A 162 -17.51 22.44 1.48
N ILE A 163 -17.19 21.78 2.60
CA ILE A 163 -17.90 21.95 3.87
C ILE A 163 -17.82 23.41 4.35
N SER A 164 -16.62 23.98 4.41
CA SER A 164 -16.38 25.34 4.92
C SER A 164 -16.97 26.45 4.04
N HIS A 165 -17.18 26.18 2.75
CA HIS A 165 -17.74 27.11 1.78
C HIS A 165 -19.21 26.84 1.44
N ASN A 166 -19.87 25.89 2.11
CA ASN A 166 -21.26 25.47 1.86
C ASN A 166 -21.50 25.04 0.40
N THR A 167 -20.48 24.39 -0.20
CA THR A 167 -20.55 23.84 -1.57
C THR A 167 -20.45 22.32 -1.58
N GLN A 168 -20.55 21.66 -0.43
CA GLN A 168 -20.35 20.22 -0.24
C GLN A 168 -21.21 19.33 -1.15
N GLU A 169 -22.34 19.84 -1.67
CA GLU A 169 -23.19 19.10 -2.62
C GLU A 169 -22.73 19.22 -4.08
N LYS A 170 -21.77 20.08 -4.35
CA LYS A 170 -21.28 20.44 -5.69
C LYS A 170 -19.79 20.29 -5.84
N PHE A 171 -19.05 20.23 -4.74
CA PHE A 171 -17.59 20.26 -4.70
C PHE A 171 -17.06 18.84 -4.58
N PHE A 172 -16.29 18.40 -5.56
CA PHE A 172 -15.70 17.07 -5.61
C PHE A 172 -14.33 17.12 -6.29
N ASN A 173 -13.56 16.04 -6.17
CA ASN A 173 -12.22 15.92 -6.70
C ASN A 173 -12.10 14.75 -7.67
N GLY A 174 -11.17 14.90 -8.64
CA GLY A 174 -10.39 13.81 -9.21
C GLY A 174 -8.95 13.93 -8.75
N ALA A 175 -8.24 12.81 -8.58
CA ALA A 175 -6.85 12.81 -8.18
C ALA A 175 -6.08 11.61 -8.76
N CYS A 176 -4.75 11.75 -8.83
CA CYS A 176 -3.82 10.65 -8.97
C CYS A 176 -2.70 10.78 -7.96
N HIS A 177 -2.29 9.64 -7.38
CA HIS A 177 -1.19 9.51 -6.45
C HIS A 177 -0.25 8.41 -6.95
N TRP A 178 1.07 8.66 -6.94
CA TRP A 178 2.01 7.70 -7.51
C TRP A 178 3.42 7.85 -6.90
N GLY A 179 4.37 7.10 -7.43
CA GLY A 179 5.77 7.23 -7.08
C GLY A 179 6.07 6.66 -5.69
N PHE A 180 6.92 7.35 -4.99
CA PHE A 180 7.37 6.99 -3.65
C PHE A 180 7.66 8.23 -2.84
N TYR A 181 7.72 8.07 -1.53
CA TYR A 181 8.08 9.18 -0.66
C TYR A 181 9.56 9.55 -0.80
N LYS A 182 9.83 10.83 -0.93
CA LYS A 182 11.16 11.42 -0.94
C LYS A 182 11.11 12.73 -0.16
N ASN A 183 11.92 12.84 0.88
CA ASN A 183 11.92 14.01 1.77
C ASN A 183 10.53 14.34 2.39
N GLY A 184 9.77 13.30 2.75
CA GLY A 184 8.44 13.46 3.34
C GLY A 184 7.31 13.81 2.36
N ALA A 185 7.58 13.88 1.06
CA ALA A 185 6.61 14.13 0.01
C ALA A 185 6.62 13.00 -1.04
N TYR A 186 5.50 12.80 -1.70
CA TYR A 186 5.35 11.92 -2.86
C TYR A 186 4.59 12.66 -3.95
N PRO A 187 4.75 12.29 -5.24
CA PRO A 187 4.05 12.96 -6.32
C PRO A 187 2.57 12.65 -6.31
N ASN A 188 1.77 13.69 -6.42
CA ASN A 188 0.34 13.60 -6.59
C ASN A 188 -0.16 14.80 -7.39
N TYR A 189 -1.30 14.64 -8.01
CA TYR A 189 -2.02 15.73 -8.64
C TYR A 189 -3.52 15.55 -8.37
N ALA A 190 -4.11 16.50 -7.70
CA ALA A 190 -5.53 16.55 -7.41
C ALA A 190 -6.13 17.82 -7.98
N LYS A 191 -7.33 17.72 -8.57
CA LYS A 191 -8.07 18.85 -9.09
C LYS A 191 -9.48 18.83 -8.55
N SER A 192 -9.83 19.88 -7.81
CA SER A 192 -11.18 20.08 -7.30
C SER A 192 -12.04 20.83 -8.28
N THR A 193 -13.31 20.46 -8.32
CA THR A 193 -14.31 21.10 -9.17
C THR A 193 -15.53 21.49 -8.35
N THR A 194 -16.05 22.68 -8.61
CA THR A 194 -17.38 23.09 -8.13
C THR A 194 -18.34 23.03 -9.28
N ASN A 195 -19.18 22.02 -9.32
CA ASN A 195 -20.19 21.85 -10.36
C ASN A 195 -21.27 22.96 -10.25
N PRO A 196 -21.88 23.40 -11.36
CA PRO A 196 -22.96 24.39 -11.32
C PRO A 196 -24.23 23.90 -10.61
N TYR A 197 -24.49 22.59 -10.61
CA TYR A 197 -25.62 21.95 -9.93
C TYR A 197 -25.16 20.98 -8.85
N SER A 198 -26.09 20.58 -7.96
CA SER A 198 -25.84 19.54 -6.95
C SER A 198 -25.71 18.17 -7.64
N ILE A 199 -24.73 17.39 -7.24
CA ILE A 199 -24.62 15.96 -7.59
C ILE A 199 -25.02 15.05 -6.41
N GLN A 200 -25.66 15.66 -5.40
CA GLN A 200 -26.33 14.99 -4.28
C GLN A 200 -27.83 15.34 -4.28
N ASP A 201 -28.42 15.44 -5.45
CA ASP A 201 -29.81 15.86 -5.70
C ASP A 201 -30.85 14.73 -5.54
N GLY A 202 -30.35 13.50 -5.37
CA GLY A 202 -31.18 12.29 -5.25
C GLY A 202 -31.32 11.53 -6.56
N GLU A 203 -30.60 11.94 -7.59
CA GLU A 203 -30.55 11.27 -8.89
C GLU A 203 -29.22 10.52 -9.07
N PHE A 204 -29.19 9.60 -10.02
CA PHE A 204 -27.96 8.91 -10.41
C PHE A 204 -27.16 9.76 -11.38
N HIS A 205 -25.87 9.89 -11.13
CA HIS A 205 -24.91 10.57 -11.98
C HIS A 205 -23.92 9.57 -12.58
N LEU A 206 -23.46 9.84 -13.80
CA LEU A 206 -22.49 9.03 -14.52
C LEU A 206 -21.07 9.59 -14.32
N PHE A 207 -20.20 8.81 -13.68
CA PHE A 207 -18.78 9.12 -13.57
C PHE A 207 -18.01 8.27 -14.58
N THR A 208 -17.27 8.95 -15.47
CA THR A 208 -16.49 8.31 -16.54
C THR A 208 -15.03 8.64 -16.40
N CYS A 209 -14.17 7.63 -16.44
CA CYS A 209 -12.73 7.76 -16.57
C CYS A 209 -12.29 7.19 -17.91
N ILE A 210 -11.65 7.99 -18.74
CA ILE A 210 -11.00 7.55 -19.97
C ILE A 210 -9.50 7.51 -19.69
N TRP A 211 -8.95 6.32 -19.69
CA TRP A 211 -7.56 6.04 -19.40
C TRP A 211 -6.94 5.35 -20.63
N ASP A 212 -6.13 6.09 -21.36
CA ASP A 212 -5.41 5.62 -22.54
C ASP A 212 -3.88 5.67 -22.34
N GLU A 213 -3.11 5.41 -23.38
CA GLU A 213 -1.64 5.43 -23.33
C GLU A 213 -1.06 6.84 -23.09
N ASN A 214 -1.85 7.89 -23.22
CA ASN A 214 -1.39 9.27 -23.16
C ASN A 214 -1.85 9.99 -21.89
N SER A 215 -3.05 9.67 -21.39
CA SER A 215 -3.69 10.46 -20.34
C SER A 215 -4.73 9.68 -19.55
N ILE A 216 -5.03 10.20 -18.35
CA ILE A 216 -6.21 9.87 -17.56
C ILE A 216 -7.09 11.11 -17.54
N ARG A 217 -8.33 10.98 -18.03
CA ARG A 217 -9.32 12.06 -18.12
C ARG A 217 -10.61 11.61 -17.45
N MET A 218 -11.19 12.48 -16.62
CA MET A 218 -12.40 12.15 -15.86
C MET A 218 -13.51 13.12 -16.19
N TYR A 219 -14.73 12.59 -16.32
CA TYR A 219 -15.91 13.32 -16.77
C TYR A 219 -17.11 13.02 -15.88
N LEU A 220 -18.04 13.96 -15.82
CA LEU A 220 -19.33 13.84 -15.16
C LEU A 220 -20.44 13.95 -16.18
N ASP A 221 -21.42 13.00 -16.11
CA ASP A 221 -22.67 13.01 -16.87
C ASP A 221 -22.48 13.12 -18.40
N LEU A 222 -21.54 12.34 -18.97
CA LEU A 222 -21.33 12.29 -20.42
C LEU A 222 -22.54 11.76 -21.19
N ASP A 223 -23.43 11.02 -20.55
CA ASP A 223 -24.68 10.50 -21.12
C ASP A 223 -25.69 11.62 -21.41
N VAL A 224 -25.68 12.69 -20.63
CA VAL A 224 -26.56 13.87 -20.83
C VAL A 224 -25.82 15.09 -21.39
N ASN A 225 -24.48 15.11 -21.27
CA ASN A 225 -23.62 16.17 -21.79
C ASN A 225 -22.38 15.60 -22.49
N PRO A 226 -22.51 15.03 -23.68
CA PRO A 226 -21.41 14.34 -24.37
C PRO A 226 -20.25 15.26 -24.77
N ASP A 227 -20.46 16.57 -24.81
CA ASP A 227 -19.42 17.56 -25.13
C ASP A 227 -18.75 18.15 -23.87
N ALA A 228 -19.00 17.57 -22.68
CA ALA A 228 -18.40 18.04 -21.44
C ALA A 228 -16.87 17.99 -21.51
N SER A 229 -16.21 19.04 -21.02
CA SER A 229 -14.77 19.00 -20.79
C SER A 229 -14.44 18.17 -19.55
N PRO A 230 -13.28 17.50 -19.51
CA PRO A 230 -12.89 16.75 -18.33
C PRO A 230 -12.75 17.66 -17.11
N TYR A 231 -13.30 17.25 -15.97
CA TYR A 231 -13.05 17.94 -14.71
C TYR A 231 -11.65 17.66 -14.17
N TYR A 232 -11.03 16.55 -14.57
CA TYR A 232 -9.66 16.16 -14.24
C TYR A 232 -8.96 15.62 -15.50
N GLU A 233 -7.67 15.96 -15.64
CA GLU A 233 -6.82 15.40 -16.69
C GLU A 233 -5.37 15.42 -16.24
N ILE A 234 -4.65 14.31 -16.49
CA ILE A 234 -3.21 14.18 -16.28
C ILE A 234 -2.58 13.41 -17.44
N GLY A 235 -1.45 13.92 -17.96
CA GLY A 235 -0.63 13.19 -18.94
C GLY A 235 0.15 12.06 -18.28
N ILE A 236 0.16 10.89 -18.90
CA ILE A 236 0.87 9.70 -18.40
C ILE A 236 1.85 9.10 -19.40
N ASN A 237 2.06 9.73 -20.55
CA ASN A 237 3.02 9.31 -21.58
C ASN A 237 4.42 9.93 -21.43
N GLY A 238 4.72 10.53 -20.30
CA GLY A 238 5.87 11.34 -19.94
C GLY A 238 7.11 11.24 -20.83
N ASP A 239 7.58 12.39 -21.33
CA ASP A 239 8.80 12.49 -22.14
C ASP A 239 10.08 12.25 -21.32
N ASN A 240 9.96 12.17 -19.98
CA ASN A 240 11.07 11.99 -19.07
C ASN A 240 10.89 10.70 -18.24
N ILE A 241 11.07 9.58 -18.92
CA ILE A 241 11.07 8.24 -18.29
C ILE A 241 12.26 8.04 -17.34
N ASP A 242 13.28 8.88 -17.42
CA ASP A 242 14.45 8.82 -16.54
C ASP A 242 14.19 9.43 -15.15
N SER A 243 13.06 10.09 -14.96
CA SER A 243 12.66 10.60 -13.65
C SER A 243 11.94 9.54 -12.85
N ASP A 244 12.43 9.19 -11.68
CA ASP A 244 11.80 8.24 -10.75
C ASP A 244 10.33 8.55 -10.45
N TRP A 245 9.88 9.76 -10.73
CA TRP A 245 8.53 10.24 -10.51
C TRP A 245 7.74 10.52 -11.79
N SER A 246 8.24 10.08 -12.95
CA SER A 246 7.48 10.19 -14.19
C SER A 246 6.17 9.39 -14.09
N THR A 247 5.05 10.00 -14.45
CA THR A 247 3.73 9.35 -14.47
C THR A 247 3.70 8.10 -15.34
N ALA A 248 4.51 8.08 -16.42
CA ALA A 248 4.63 6.92 -17.31
C ALA A 248 5.08 5.63 -16.59
N LEU A 249 5.79 5.76 -15.46
CA LEU A 249 6.27 4.61 -14.70
C LEU A 249 5.20 3.97 -13.79
N TYR A 250 3.98 4.52 -13.68
CA TYR A 250 3.02 4.09 -12.66
C TYR A 250 1.63 3.77 -13.18
N PHE A 251 1.25 4.28 -14.36
CA PHE A 251 -0.11 4.20 -14.86
C PHE A 251 -0.29 3.35 -16.13
N HIS A 252 0.65 2.42 -16.44
CA HIS A 252 0.58 1.51 -17.58
C HIS A 252 0.60 0.04 -17.16
N LYS A 253 -0.13 -0.30 -16.12
CA LYS A 253 -0.24 -1.64 -15.55
C LYS A 253 -1.67 -1.93 -15.12
N ASN A 254 -1.97 -3.17 -14.75
CA ASN A 254 -3.29 -3.53 -14.26
C ASN A 254 -3.70 -2.73 -13.04
N ASN A 255 -4.94 -2.26 -13.04
CA ASN A 255 -5.59 -1.62 -11.91
C ASN A 255 -6.88 -2.35 -11.55
N PHE A 256 -7.32 -2.21 -10.31
CA PHE A 256 -8.56 -2.73 -9.78
C PHE A 256 -9.45 -1.61 -9.24
N ILE A 257 -10.75 -1.87 -9.15
CA ILE A 257 -11.78 -0.89 -8.75
C ILE A 257 -12.02 -0.96 -7.25
N ILE A 258 -12.26 0.20 -6.63
CA ILE A 258 -12.62 0.34 -5.21
C ILE A 258 -13.81 1.29 -5.07
N TYR A 259 -14.74 0.91 -4.19
CA TYR A 259 -15.82 1.77 -3.69
C TYR A 259 -15.77 1.83 -2.18
N ASP A 260 -15.91 3.02 -1.63
CA ASP A 260 -16.12 3.19 -0.20
C ASP A 260 -16.98 4.40 0.14
N LEU A 261 -17.54 4.35 1.35
CA LEU A 261 -18.25 5.45 1.96
C LEU A 261 -17.62 5.73 3.32
N ALA A 262 -16.49 6.44 3.33
CA ALA A 262 -15.78 6.76 4.55
C ALA A 262 -16.55 7.74 5.45
N VAL A 263 -16.25 7.74 6.74
CA VAL A 263 -16.82 8.65 7.73
C VAL A 263 -15.70 9.41 8.42
N GLY A 264 -15.72 10.73 8.36
CA GLY A 264 -14.63 11.56 8.85
C GLY A 264 -13.35 11.42 8.01
N GLY A 265 -12.23 11.58 8.66
CA GLY A 265 -10.92 11.48 8.04
C GLY A 265 -10.30 12.82 7.67
N ASN A 266 -9.04 12.77 7.25
CA ASN A 266 -8.25 13.97 6.90
C ASN A 266 -8.89 14.79 5.79
N PHE A 267 -9.50 14.15 4.81
CA PHE A 267 -10.17 14.79 3.67
C PHE A 267 -11.34 15.67 4.09
N THR A 268 -12.16 15.22 5.04
CA THR A 268 -13.28 15.97 5.57
C THR A 268 -12.88 17.02 6.63
N GLY A 269 -11.65 16.93 7.15
CA GLY A 269 -11.17 17.74 8.27
C GLY A 269 -11.77 17.34 9.63
N ILE A 270 -12.49 16.22 9.72
CA ILE A 270 -13.12 15.73 10.95
C ILE A 270 -12.51 14.39 11.32
N THR A 271 -11.69 14.35 12.36
CA THR A 271 -10.96 13.16 12.80
C THR A 271 -11.14 12.90 14.29
N GLY A 272 -11.00 11.64 14.70
CA GLY A 272 -11.00 11.21 16.10
C GLY A 272 -12.38 11.13 16.75
N ASN A 273 -12.59 10.11 17.57
CA ASN A 273 -13.88 9.80 18.20
C ASN A 273 -14.48 10.97 19.02
N ASN A 274 -13.64 11.87 19.55
CA ASN A 274 -14.09 13.05 20.30
C ASN A 274 -14.81 14.10 19.42
N ASN A 275 -14.72 13.96 18.10
CA ASN A 275 -15.41 14.82 17.13
C ASN A 275 -16.59 14.10 16.44
N ALA A 276 -17.05 12.97 16.97
CA ALA A 276 -18.14 12.20 16.39
C ALA A 276 -19.45 12.99 16.25
N ASP A 277 -19.69 13.96 17.11
CA ASP A 277 -20.82 14.89 17.06
C ASP A 277 -20.77 15.86 15.86
N LYS A 278 -19.59 16.09 15.29
CA LYS A 278 -19.40 16.91 14.09
C LYS A 278 -19.79 16.18 12.80
N ILE A 279 -19.98 14.87 12.85
CA ILE A 279 -20.49 14.07 11.73
C ILE A 279 -22.01 14.26 11.63
N THR A 280 -22.43 15.40 11.11
CA THR A 280 -23.86 15.75 11.02
C THR A 280 -24.59 15.00 9.91
N ALA A 281 -23.86 14.45 8.94
CA ALA A 281 -24.44 13.62 7.89
C ALA A 281 -25.22 12.42 8.42
N LEU A 282 -24.80 11.86 9.57
CA LEU A 282 -25.40 10.68 10.19
C LEU A 282 -26.26 11.02 11.41
N ALA A 283 -26.78 12.25 11.50
CA ALA A 283 -27.64 12.67 12.62
C ALA A 283 -28.95 11.88 12.70
N ASP A 284 -29.45 11.39 11.57
CA ASP A 284 -30.64 10.56 11.42
C ASP A 284 -30.35 9.03 11.46
N GLY A 285 -29.09 8.64 11.74
CA GLY A 285 -28.67 7.27 11.97
C GLY A 285 -27.89 6.63 10.83
N GLU A 286 -28.35 6.73 9.57
CA GLU A 286 -27.65 6.13 8.43
C GLU A 286 -27.76 6.94 7.14
N LYS A 287 -26.82 6.70 6.22
CA LYS A 287 -26.82 7.17 4.83
C LYS A 287 -26.33 6.06 3.91
N LYS A 288 -26.85 6.07 2.68
CA LYS A 288 -26.57 5.08 1.66
C LYS A 288 -26.01 5.71 0.39
N MET A 289 -24.96 5.11 -0.16
CA MET A 289 -24.45 5.33 -1.50
C MET A 289 -24.94 4.17 -2.36
N TYR A 290 -25.57 4.45 -3.48
CA TYR A 290 -26.07 3.44 -4.40
C TYR A 290 -25.24 3.43 -5.68
N ILE A 291 -24.79 2.29 -6.11
CA ILE A 291 -24.10 2.05 -7.37
C ILE A 291 -25.03 1.16 -8.22
N ASP A 292 -25.57 1.74 -9.29
CA ASP A 292 -26.46 1.05 -10.20
C ASP A 292 -25.72 -0.01 -11.02
N TRP A 293 -24.58 0.40 -11.57
CA TRP A 293 -23.71 -0.47 -12.32
C TRP A 293 -22.29 0.11 -12.42
N VAL A 294 -21.36 -0.77 -12.82
CA VAL A 294 -20.02 -0.41 -13.26
C VAL A 294 -19.67 -1.16 -14.54
N ARG A 295 -19.06 -0.46 -15.49
CA ARG A 295 -18.74 -0.99 -16.81
C ARG A 295 -17.33 -0.62 -17.22
N VAL A 296 -16.62 -1.58 -17.81
CA VAL A 296 -15.29 -1.38 -18.38
C VAL A 296 -15.39 -1.62 -19.89
N TYR A 297 -14.95 -0.64 -20.65
CA TYR A 297 -14.86 -0.70 -22.09
C TYR A 297 -13.41 -0.58 -22.51
N GLN A 298 -13.00 -1.30 -23.55
CA GLN A 298 -11.67 -1.20 -24.13
C GLN A 298 -11.75 -1.07 -25.65
N LEU A 299 -10.69 -0.59 -26.27
CA LEU A 299 -10.65 -0.50 -27.74
C LEU A 299 -10.73 -1.90 -28.34
N GLU A 300 -11.52 -2.06 -29.41
CA GLU A 300 -11.68 -3.34 -30.11
C GLU A 300 -10.30 -3.91 -30.52
N GLY A 301 -10.02 -5.14 -30.11
CA GLY A 301 -8.75 -5.83 -30.37
C GLY A 301 -7.61 -5.47 -29.38
N GLN A 302 -7.88 -4.69 -28.34
CA GLN A 302 -6.92 -4.32 -27.30
C GLN A 302 -7.40 -4.73 -25.88
N GLU A 303 -8.19 -5.78 -25.79
CA GLU A 303 -8.76 -6.23 -24.53
C GLU A 303 -7.66 -6.69 -23.57
N ASN A 304 -7.49 -5.95 -22.48
CA ASN A 304 -6.52 -6.18 -21.39
C ASN A 304 -7.24 -6.21 -20.05
N ILE A 305 -8.12 -7.19 -19.87
CA ILE A 305 -8.90 -7.35 -18.64
C ILE A 305 -8.84 -8.80 -18.16
N GLY A 306 -8.68 -8.98 -16.84
CA GLY A 306 -8.80 -10.26 -16.17
C GLY A 306 -10.00 -10.28 -15.24
N TYR A 307 -10.78 -11.36 -15.26
CA TYR A 307 -11.90 -11.63 -14.36
C TYR A 307 -12.10 -13.15 -14.21
N PRO A 308 -12.93 -13.64 -13.26
CA PRO A 308 -13.09 -15.06 -13.03
C PRO A 308 -13.40 -15.86 -14.29
N GLY A 309 -12.54 -16.82 -14.62
CA GLY A 309 -12.65 -17.63 -15.84
C GLY A 309 -12.06 -16.99 -17.11
N HIS A 310 -11.59 -15.76 -17.05
CA HIS A 310 -10.96 -15.05 -18.14
C HIS A 310 -9.71 -14.32 -17.64
N PRO A 311 -8.54 -14.97 -17.61
CA PRO A 311 -7.31 -14.32 -17.15
C PRO A 311 -6.90 -13.21 -18.14
N GLY A 312 -6.59 -12.04 -17.60
CA GLY A 312 -6.09 -10.92 -18.39
C GLY A 312 -4.70 -11.20 -18.98
N THR A 313 -4.37 -10.51 -20.04
CA THR A 313 -3.07 -10.62 -20.74
C THR A 313 -2.07 -9.53 -20.31
N ALA A 314 -2.56 -8.41 -19.74
CA ALA A 314 -1.68 -7.37 -19.24
C ALA A 314 -0.98 -7.79 -17.95
N SER A 315 0.26 -7.33 -17.79
CA SER A 315 1.02 -7.52 -16.57
C SER A 315 0.52 -6.62 -15.43
N ASP A 316 0.68 -7.07 -14.19
CA ASP A 316 0.59 -6.21 -13.02
C ASP A 316 1.82 -5.29 -12.90
N ASP A 317 2.94 -5.64 -13.55
CA ASP A 317 4.09 -4.78 -13.66
C ASP A 317 3.83 -3.69 -14.72
N ASN A 318 4.36 -2.50 -14.50
CA ASN A 318 4.25 -1.42 -15.48
C ASN A 318 5.00 -1.76 -16.77
N ASP A 319 4.42 -1.45 -17.94
CA ASP A 319 5.05 -1.74 -19.25
C ASP A 319 6.32 -0.91 -19.48
N TYR A 320 6.38 0.28 -18.92
CA TYR A 320 7.62 1.02 -18.83
C TYR A 320 8.48 0.31 -17.80
N GLN A 321 9.50 -0.37 -18.30
CA GLN A 321 10.45 -0.99 -17.40
C GLN A 321 10.98 0.10 -16.48
N TRP A 322 10.78 -0.12 -15.19
CA TRP A 322 11.59 0.56 -14.22
C TRP A 322 13.04 0.39 -14.68
N SER A 323 13.81 1.46 -14.71
CA SER A 323 15.26 1.36 -14.61
C SER A 323 15.69 0.74 -13.26
N ASP A 324 14.73 0.15 -12.59
CA ASP A 324 14.78 -0.74 -11.45
C ASP A 324 14.96 -2.23 -11.84
N ASP A 325 15.36 -2.52 -13.07
CA ASP A 325 16.30 -3.62 -13.19
C ASP A 325 17.30 -3.35 -12.07
N PRO A 326 17.42 -4.24 -11.09
CA PRO A 326 18.36 -4.02 -10.00
C PRO A 326 19.60 -3.50 -10.69
N VAL A 327 19.95 -2.23 -10.44
CA VAL A 327 21.27 -1.76 -10.86
C VAL A 327 22.11 -2.85 -10.29
N VAL A 328 22.65 -3.71 -11.17
CA VAL A 328 23.54 -4.78 -10.75
C VAL A 328 24.74 -4.03 -10.23
N VAL A 329 24.51 -3.46 -9.06
CA VAL A 329 25.58 -2.95 -8.23
C VAL A 329 26.33 -4.21 -7.93
N ASN A 330 27.50 -4.28 -8.45
CA ASN A 330 28.41 -5.40 -8.26
C ASN A 330 28.86 -5.37 -6.79
N ILE A 331 27.89 -5.64 -5.88
CA ILE A 331 28.16 -5.80 -4.46
C ILE A 331 28.49 -7.27 -4.21
N PRO A 332 29.39 -7.57 -3.28
CA PRO A 332 29.62 -8.95 -2.89
C PRO A 332 28.37 -9.54 -2.21
N ALA A 333 28.20 -10.84 -2.30
CA ALA A 333 27.21 -11.57 -1.52
C ALA A 333 27.35 -11.25 -0.01
N ALA A 334 26.24 -11.34 0.72
CA ALA A 334 26.26 -11.16 2.18
C ALA A 334 27.13 -12.24 2.85
N PRO A 335 27.73 -11.94 4.01
CA PRO A 335 28.46 -12.93 4.78
C PRO A 335 27.59 -14.14 5.15
N SER A 336 28.07 -15.35 4.91
CA SER A 336 27.31 -16.54 5.26
C SER A 336 27.16 -16.64 6.79
N PRO A 337 25.95 -16.84 7.33
CA PRO A 337 25.74 -17.01 8.75
C PRO A 337 26.43 -18.27 9.29
N THR A 338 26.88 -18.21 10.55
CA THR A 338 27.63 -19.32 11.19
C THR A 338 26.84 -20.05 12.26
N LYS A 339 25.69 -19.55 12.68
CA LYS A 339 24.84 -20.18 13.71
C LYS A 339 24.19 -21.45 13.18
N PRO A 340 24.08 -22.52 14.01
CA PRO A 340 23.25 -23.65 13.61
C PRO A 340 21.77 -23.28 13.61
N GLU A 341 21.01 -23.81 12.64
CA GLU A 341 19.58 -23.52 12.46
C GLU A 341 18.75 -23.74 13.73
N SER A 342 19.11 -24.70 14.57
CA SER A 342 18.43 -24.97 15.85
C SER A 342 18.54 -23.83 16.89
N GLU A 343 19.46 -22.89 16.68
CA GLU A 343 19.67 -21.72 17.54
C GLU A 343 19.08 -20.44 16.95
N VAL A 344 18.42 -20.52 15.78
CA VAL A 344 17.98 -19.37 14.99
C VAL A 344 16.47 -19.36 14.83
N VAL A 345 15.88 -18.17 14.87
CA VAL A 345 14.53 -17.86 14.41
C VAL A 345 14.68 -16.89 13.25
N SER A 346 14.66 -17.42 12.03
CA SER A 346 14.92 -16.64 10.82
C SER A 346 13.70 -15.89 10.36
N LEU A 347 13.89 -14.62 10.02
CA LEU A 347 12.90 -13.78 9.33
C LEU A 347 13.19 -13.69 7.83
N PHE A 348 14.46 -13.43 7.48
CA PHE A 348 14.91 -13.29 6.09
C PHE A 348 16.37 -13.73 5.97
N SER A 349 16.64 -14.83 5.31
CA SER A 349 17.97 -15.35 5.00
C SER A 349 17.88 -16.53 4.05
N ASP A 350 18.83 -16.69 3.13
CA ASP A 350 18.94 -17.86 2.27
C ASP A 350 19.59 -19.07 3.00
N ALA A 351 20.29 -18.80 4.10
CA ALA A 351 20.98 -19.82 4.86
C ALA A 351 20.05 -20.61 5.79
N TYR A 352 18.84 -20.15 6.06
CA TYR A 352 17.92 -20.71 7.05
C TYR A 352 16.50 -20.86 6.50
N ILE A 353 15.68 -21.65 7.17
CA ILE A 353 14.26 -21.79 6.85
C ILE A 353 13.50 -20.58 7.37
N ASN A 354 12.92 -19.79 6.47
CA ASN A 354 12.08 -18.62 6.77
C ASN A 354 10.61 -19.06 6.85
N ASN A 355 10.11 -19.36 8.05
CA ASN A 355 8.77 -19.90 8.26
C ASN A 355 7.86 -19.03 9.15
N HIS A 356 8.19 -17.73 9.29
CA HIS A 356 7.48 -16.81 10.17
C HIS A 356 6.69 -15.72 9.44
N ASN A 357 6.27 -15.98 8.19
CA ASN A 357 5.44 -15.09 7.39
C ASN A 357 5.94 -13.64 7.37
N PHE A 358 7.26 -13.47 7.22
CA PHE A 358 7.87 -12.15 7.21
C PHE A 358 7.40 -11.36 5.98
N ASP A 359 6.58 -10.34 6.23
CA ASP A 359 6.15 -9.37 5.23
C ASP A 359 6.95 -8.07 5.39
N TYR A 360 7.90 -7.88 4.53
CA TYR A 360 8.90 -6.82 4.60
C TYR A 360 8.52 -5.53 3.89
N ALA A 361 7.26 -5.23 3.63
CA ALA A 361 6.82 -3.88 3.24
C ALA A 361 5.36 -3.67 3.53
N GLN A 362 5.07 -3.38 4.76
CA GLN A 362 3.73 -2.97 5.15
C GLN A 362 3.38 -1.60 4.58
N TRP A 363 2.12 -1.39 4.25
CA TRP A 363 1.59 -0.13 3.74
C TRP A 363 1.89 1.08 4.66
N TRP A 364 2.00 0.87 5.98
CA TRP A 364 2.35 1.89 6.96
C TRP A 364 3.84 2.22 7.01
N ALA A 365 4.67 1.45 6.32
CA ALA A 365 6.12 1.54 6.40
C ALA A 365 6.71 2.77 5.68
N GLY A 366 5.87 3.67 5.16
CA GLY A 366 6.33 4.95 4.62
C GLY A 366 7.16 4.77 3.39
N GLN A 367 8.24 4.71 3.05
CA GLN A 367 9.01 5.16 1.91
C GLN A 367 10.05 4.20 1.38
N ALA A 368 9.82 2.94 1.38
CA ALA A 368 10.86 2.06 0.89
C ALA A 368 10.43 1.36 -0.38
N THR A 369 11.32 1.31 -1.34
CA THR A 369 11.25 0.34 -2.40
C THR A 369 11.77 -0.96 -1.85
N LYS A 370 10.94 -1.96 -1.89
CA LYS A 370 11.26 -3.32 -1.54
C LYS A 370 11.48 -4.09 -2.85
N LEU A 371 12.64 -4.68 -3.01
CA LEU A 371 12.94 -5.56 -4.12
C LEU A 371 13.78 -6.72 -3.61
N ASP A 372 13.40 -7.93 -4.00
CA ASP A 372 14.27 -9.07 -3.86
C ASP A 372 15.30 -9.01 -5.00
N VAL A 373 16.57 -8.92 -4.67
CA VAL A 373 17.67 -8.90 -5.63
C VAL A 373 18.62 -10.04 -5.35
N THR A 374 19.27 -10.54 -6.41
CA THR A 374 20.23 -11.63 -6.30
C THR A 374 21.61 -11.16 -6.76
N ALA A 375 22.62 -11.32 -5.91
CA ALA A 375 24.02 -11.15 -6.26
C ALA A 375 24.77 -12.45 -6.01
N ASP A 376 25.43 -13.01 -7.03
CA ASP A 376 26.15 -14.29 -6.93
C ASP A 376 25.32 -15.48 -6.40
N GLY A 377 23.97 -15.43 -6.56
CA GLY A 377 23.05 -16.46 -6.09
C GLY A 377 22.52 -16.24 -4.68
N ASP A 378 22.89 -15.15 -4.04
CA ASP A 378 22.44 -14.72 -2.72
C ASP A 378 21.28 -13.73 -2.85
N ASN A 379 20.14 -14.00 -2.21
CA ASN A 379 18.95 -13.14 -2.27
C ASN A 379 19.02 -12.10 -1.16
N MET A 380 18.88 -10.85 -1.55
CA MET A 380 18.97 -9.70 -0.64
C MET A 380 17.71 -8.84 -0.74
N TRP A 381 17.39 -8.18 0.34
CA TRP A 381 16.35 -7.17 0.38
C TRP A 381 16.93 -5.79 0.06
N LEU A 382 16.59 -5.22 -1.10
CA LEU A 382 16.97 -3.85 -1.45
C LEU A 382 15.93 -2.85 -0.95
N ILE A 383 16.37 -1.91 -0.14
CA ILE A 383 15.60 -0.75 0.31
C ILE A 383 16.22 0.51 -0.31
N LYS A 384 15.41 1.33 -0.95
CA LYS A 384 15.83 2.62 -1.53
C LYS A 384 15.24 3.77 -0.73
N ASP A 385 16.05 4.80 -0.46
CA ASP A 385 15.61 6.11 0.05
C ASP A 385 14.64 6.07 1.25
N PHE A 386 14.86 5.19 2.22
CA PHE A 386 13.91 5.08 3.32
C PHE A 386 14.17 6.09 4.47
N ILE A 387 13.10 6.60 5.05
CA ILE A 387 13.11 7.24 6.38
C ILE A 387 12.83 6.18 7.44
N PHE A 388 11.80 5.39 7.25
CA PHE A 388 11.56 4.18 8.02
C PHE A 388 10.86 3.13 7.16
N ILE A 389 11.03 1.87 7.53
CA ILE A 389 10.31 0.75 6.95
C ILE A 389 9.93 -0.21 8.06
N GLY A 390 8.75 -0.79 7.97
CA GLY A 390 8.26 -1.82 8.86
C GLY A 390 7.94 -3.10 8.13
N SER A 391 8.11 -4.19 8.83
CA SER A 391 7.76 -5.53 8.40
C SER A 391 6.92 -6.19 9.48
N GLU A 392 5.95 -6.99 9.08
CA GLU A 392 5.19 -7.85 9.99
C GLU A 392 5.67 -9.29 9.87
N HIS A 393 5.52 -10.03 10.96
CA HIS A 393 5.77 -11.46 11.03
C HIS A 393 4.84 -12.11 12.05
N ASP A 394 4.81 -13.41 12.09
CA ASP A 394 4.06 -14.13 13.12
C ASP A 394 4.42 -13.64 14.51
N MET A 395 3.42 -13.54 15.37
CA MET A 395 3.64 -13.10 16.75
C MET A 395 4.44 -14.14 17.52
N MET A 396 5.60 -13.76 18.06
CA MET A 396 6.57 -14.65 18.67
C MET A 396 6.93 -14.27 20.09
N ASP A 397 7.23 -15.29 20.92
CA ASP A 397 7.92 -15.12 22.19
C ASP A 397 9.43 -15.29 21.96
N LEU A 398 10.15 -14.19 22.06
CA LEU A 398 11.59 -14.11 21.81
C LEU A 398 12.43 -13.95 23.09
N ASN A 399 11.83 -14.15 24.28
CA ASN A 399 12.55 -14.01 25.54
C ASN A 399 13.70 -15.03 25.72
N THR A 400 13.67 -16.13 24.99
CA THR A 400 14.74 -17.13 25.02
C THR A 400 15.86 -16.87 24.03
N GLN A 401 15.74 -15.85 23.22
CA GLN A 401 16.77 -15.42 22.27
C GLN A 401 17.75 -14.46 22.96
N ASN A 402 18.99 -14.42 22.48
CA ASN A 402 20.03 -13.56 23.03
C ASN A 402 20.23 -12.28 22.22
N GLY A 403 19.97 -12.31 20.90
CA GLY A 403 20.12 -11.16 20.04
C GLY A 403 19.28 -11.23 18.78
N LEU A 404 19.19 -10.07 18.12
CA LEU A 404 18.72 -9.91 16.75
C LEU A 404 19.94 -9.61 15.89
N HIS A 405 20.13 -10.38 14.84
CA HIS A 405 21.18 -10.22 13.84
C HIS A 405 20.60 -9.66 12.53
N MET A 406 21.37 -8.85 11.83
CA MET A 406 21.14 -8.49 10.43
C MET A 406 22.44 -8.07 9.75
N ASP A 407 22.56 -8.40 8.48
CA ASP A 407 23.60 -7.89 7.60
C ASP A 407 23.07 -6.72 6.79
N ILE A 408 23.83 -5.64 6.71
CA ILE A 408 23.42 -4.46 5.93
C ILE A 408 24.59 -3.85 5.17
N TYR A 409 24.34 -3.45 3.92
CA TYR A 409 25.29 -2.83 3.02
C TYR A 409 24.71 -1.50 2.52
N PRO A 410 25.06 -0.35 3.10
CA PRO A 410 24.73 0.96 2.54
C PRO A 410 25.60 1.27 1.34
N VAL A 411 24.99 1.73 0.24
CA VAL A 411 25.72 2.22 -0.94
C VAL A 411 26.03 3.70 -0.75
N ASP A 412 27.21 4.15 -1.20
CA ASP A 412 27.66 5.56 -1.25
C ASP A 412 27.76 6.33 0.06
N LYS A 413 26.84 6.18 1.00
CA LYS A 413 26.80 6.95 2.25
C LYS A 413 26.64 6.04 3.47
N PRO A 414 27.30 6.35 4.59
CA PRO A 414 27.04 5.62 5.84
C PRO A 414 25.59 5.84 6.30
N LEU A 415 25.10 4.92 7.12
CA LEU A 415 23.76 4.95 7.68
C LEU A 415 23.81 4.99 9.21
N GLN A 416 23.05 5.89 9.82
CA GLN A 416 22.66 5.75 11.22
C GLN A 416 21.34 4.99 11.28
N LEU A 417 21.44 3.72 11.64
CA LEU A 417 20.30 2.78 11.67
C LEU A 417 19.69 2.73 13.06
N GLY A 418 18.37 2.92 13.15
CA GLY A 418 17.57 2.55 14.32
C GLY A 418 16.83 1.26 14.04
N VAL A 419 16.90 0.30 15.00
CA VAL A 419 16.25 -1.01 14.93
C VAL A 419 15.27 -1.15 16.06
N ILE A 420 14.02 -1.45 15.74
CA ILE A 420 12.88 -1.39 16.65
C ILE A 420 12.00 -2.63 16.48
N PRO A 421 12.15 -3.66 17.32
CA PRO A 421 11.11 -4.67 17.49
C PRO A 421 9.87 -4.04 18.12
N ILE A 422 8.67 -4.39 17.63
CA ILE A 422 7.39 -3.91 18.14
C ILE A 422 6.65 -5.05 18.80
N CYS A 423 6.23 -4.82 20.04
CA CYS A 423 5.51 -5.80 20.86
C CYS A 423 4.09 -5.34 21.15
N ARG A 424 3.10 -6.23 21.10
CA ARG A 424 1.77 -5.99 21.68
C ARG A 424 1.77 -6.22 23.18
N LEU A 425 1.07 -5.36 23.92
CA LEU A 425 0.86 -5.57 25.35
C LEU A 425 -0.01 -6.81 25.59
N ALA A 426 0.23 -7.49 26.72
CA ALA A 426 -0.50 -8.70 27.08
C ALA A 426 -1.90 -8.45 27.67
N ASP A 427 -2.28 -7.17 27.83
CA ASP A 427 -3.54 -6.74 28.44
C ASP A 427 -4.74 -6.69 27.47
N ASP A 428 -4.57 -7.24 26.26
CA ASP A 428 -5.55 -7.24 25.18
C ASP A 428 -6.08 -5.85 24.75
N SER A 429 -5.41 -4.77 25.19
CA SER A 429 -5.74 -3.39 24.79
C SER A 429 -5.46 -3.10 23.31
N GLY A 430 -4.66 -3.96 22.66
CA GLY A 430 -4.14 -3.71 21.33
C GLY A 430 -3.01 -2.66 21.29
N ASN A 431 -2.61 -2.12 22.45
CA ASN A 431 -1.51 -1.17 22.53
C ASN A 431 -0.16 -1.82 22.24
N GLU A 432 0.74 -1.04 21.65
CA GLU A 432 2.07 -1.45 21.22
C GLU A 432 3.15 -0.74 22.03
N VAL A 433 4.29 -1.40 22.15
CA VAL A 433 5.50 -0.84 22.76
C VAL A 433 6.63 -0.94 21.76
N GLU A 434 7.28 0.17 21.52
CA GLU A 434 8.45 0.32 20.65
C GLU A 434 9.67 0.71 21.50
N LYS A 435 10.82 0.06 21.26
CA LYS A 435 12.10 0.46 21.83
C LYS A 435 13.20 0.32 20.80
N ARG A 436 14.08 1.30 20.73
CA ARG A 436 15.10 1.43 19.70
C ARG A 436 16.49 1.14 20.21
N GLN A 437 17.25 0.34 19.48
CA GLN A 437 18.70 0.32 19.50
C GLN A 437 19.24 0.96 18.22
N GLU A 438 20.47 1.44 18.23
CA GLU A 438 21.08 2.20 17.13
C GLU A 438 22.43 1.63 16.75
N ALA A 439 22.77 1.70 15.46
CA ALA A 439 24.08 1.35 14.93
C ALA A 439 24.51 2.35 13.86
N VAL A 440 25.82 2.59 13.73
CA VAL A 440 26.41 3.32 12.61
C VAL A 440 27.01 2.33 11.64
N VAL A 441 26.53 2.37 10.41
CA VAL A 441 26.89 1.42 9.35
C VAL A 441 27.71 2.15 8.29
N PRO A 442 28.97 1.77 8.08
CA PRO A 442 29.81 2.39 7.05
C PRO A 442 29.31 2.02 5.64
N ALA A 443 29.51 2.94 4.68
CA ALA A 443 29.17 2.73 3.29
C ALA A 443 30.11 1.74 2.57
N ASN A 444 29.60 1.14 1.48
CA ASN A 444 30.34 0.32 0.53
C ASN A 444 30.99 -0.94 1.13
N GLN A 445 30.41 -1.47 2.18
CA GLN A 445 30.80 -2.74 2.78
C GLN A 445 29.66 -3.35 3.58
N TRP A 446 29.64 -4.69 3.69
CA TRP A 446 28.77 -5.39 4.60
C TRP A 446 29.14 -5.11 6.05
N SER A 447 28.12 -4.89 6.87
CA SER A 447 28.23 -4.81 8.33
C SER A 447 27.31 -5.82 8.96
N GLN A 448 27.88 -6.72 9.75
CA GLN A 448 27.15 -7.71 10.54
C GLN A 448 26.75 -7.05 11.87
N LEU A 449 25.46 -6.79 12.05
CA LEU A 449 24.94 -6.08 13.19
C LEU A 449 24.27 -7.04 14.18
N ASN A 450 24.58 -6.88 15.45
CA ASN A 450 23.97 -7.67 16.54
C ASN A 450 23.37 -6.74 17.57
N PHE A 451 22.09 -6.93 17.85
CA PHE A 451 21.31 -6.15 18.80
C PHE A 451 20.91 -7.02 19.97
N PRO A 452 21.60 -6.94 21.13
CA PRO A 452 21.31 -7.78 22.28
C PRO A 452 19.87 -7.61 22.79
N ILE A 453 19.17 -8.72 22.99
CA ILE A 453 17.81 -8.72 23.55
C ILE A 453 17.81 -8.12 24.96
N SER A 454 18.85 -8.35 25.76
CA SER A 454 18.98 -7.76 27.09
C SER A 454 18.84 -6.24 27.09
N LYS A 455 19.38 -5.56 26.08
CA LYS A 455 19.25 -4.10 25.95
C LYS A 455 17.82 -3.67 25.64
N PHE A 456 17.06 -4.42 24.85
CA PHE A 456 15.64 -4.12 24.63
C PHE A 456 14.84 -4.32 25.93
N LEU A 457 15.14 -5.36 26.70
CA LEU A 457 14.51 -5.60 28.00
C LEU A 457 14.83 -4.48 29.01
N GLU A 458 16.08 -4.01 29.08
CA GLU A 458 16.49 -2.85 29.89
C GLU A 458 15.75 -1.56 29.52
N LEU A 459 15.44 -1.38 28.24
CA LEU A 459 14.63 -0.27 27.75
C LEU A 459 13.13 -0.42 28.04
N GLY A 460 12.71 -1.55 28.61
CA GLY A 460 11.34 -1.84 28.99
C GLY A 460 10.49 -2.45 27.86
N LEU A 461 11.12 -3.07 26.86
CA LEU A 461 10.42 -3.84 25.85
C LEU A 461 10.20 -5.27 26.34
N SER A 462 8.99 -5.79 26.29
CA SER A 462 8.73 -7.22 26.51
C SER A 462 8.91 -7.98 25.21
N MET A 463 9.81 -8.95 25.16
CA MET A 463 10.03 -9.76 23.96
C MET A 463 9.05 -10.96 23.83
N GLN A 464 7.91 -10.93 24.52
CA GLN A 464 6.94 -12.04 24.52
C GLN A 464 5.97 -12.05 23.33
N ARG A 465 5.64 -10.90 22.79
CA ARG A 465 4.62 -10.74 21.73
C ARG A 465 5.15 -9.84 20.63
N VAL A 466 6.35 -10.13 20.15
CA VAL A 466 6.98 -9.41 19.04
C VAL A 466 6.32 -9.87 17.74
N TYR A 467 5.86 -8.93 16.92
CA TYR A 467 5.17 -9.26 15.68
C TYR A 467 5.53 -8.33 14.52
N GLN A 468 6.35 -7.29 14.78
CA GLN A 468 6.84 -6.37 13.78
C GLN A 468 8.31 -6.02 14.05
N LEU A 469 9.02 -5.72 12.96
CA LEU A 469 10.35 -5.13 12.97
C LEU A 469 10.35 -3.85 12.16
N LYS A 470 10.76 -2.74 12.79
CA LYS A 470 10.85 -1.44 12.14
C LYS A 470 12.30 -0.98 12.07
N LEU A 471 12.71 -0.54 10.90
CA LEU A 471 14.01 0.07 10.66
C LEU A 471 13.83 1.56 10.39
N ILE A 472 14.70 2.40 10.95
CA ILE A 472 14.67 3.85 10.77
C ILE A 472 16.03 4.34 10.30
N ASN A 473 16.04 5.17 9.26
CA ASN A 473 17.19 5.95 8.87
C ASN A 473 17.20 7.25 9.68
N LEU A 474 18.12 7.34 10.66
CA LEU A 474 18.20 8.47 11.58
C LEU A 474 18.89 9.70 10.97
N ASP A 475 19.64 9.53 9.90
CA ASP A 475 20.29 10.64 9.20
C ASP A 475 19.33 11.43 8.33
N ASN A 476 18.15 10.87 8.06
CA ASN A 476 17.14 11.44 7.16
C ASN A 476 17.73 11.87 5.80
N ASN A 477 18.76 11.18 5.36
CA ASN A 477 19.50 11.43 4.13
C ASN A 477 18.91 10.58 3.01
N GLY A 478 17.80 10.95 2.40
CA GLY A 478 17.29 10.31 1.18
C GLY A 478 18.39 10.15 0.09
N ASN A 479 18.12 9.37 -0.95
CA ASN A 479 19.01 9.08 -2.08
C ASN A 479 20.17 8.13 -1.75
N ASN A 480 19.88 6.98 -1.14
CA ASN A 480 20.84 5.90 -0.98
C ASN A 480 20.15 4.55 -1.09
N ASN A 481 20.88 3.54 -1.56
CA ASN A 481 20.43 2.17 -1.59
C ASN A 481 21.02 1.41 -0.40
N TYR A 482 20.22 0.51 0.16
CA TYR A 482 20.61 -0.33 1.28
C TYR A 482 20.24 -1.77 0.95
N TYR A 483 21.24 -2.66 0.96
CA TYR A 483 20.98 -4.08 0.83
C TYR A 483 20.99 -4.68 2.22
N ILE A 484 20.00 -5.51 2.51
CA ILE A 484 19.84 -6.18 3.81
C ILE A 484 19.69 -7.67 3.56
N ASP A 485 20.33 -8.45 4.40
CA ASP A 485 20.22 -9.90 4.43
C ASP A 485 20.36 -10.43 5.85
N ASN A 486 20.15 -11.73 6.02
CA ASN A 486 20.41 -12.47 7.26
C ASN A 486 19.73 -11.86 8.49
N ILE A 487 18.43 -11.54 8.38
CA ILE A 487 17.64 -11.05 9.52
C ILE A 487 17.14 -12.24 10.32
N TYR A 488 17.68 -12.44 11.52
CA TYR A 488 17.25 -13.52 12.41
C TYR A 488 17.48 -13.20 13.88
N TYR A 489 16.68 -13.80 14.76
CA TYR A 489 16.95 -13.86 16.19
C TYR A 489 17.75 -15.12 16.52
N TYR A 490 18.69 -15.03 17.47
CA TYR A 490 19.59 -16.13 17.78
C TYR A 490 19.74 -16.40 19.28
N LYS A 491 20.14 -17.64 19.61
CA LYS A 491 20.56 -18.09 20.96
C LYS A 491 22.07 -18.16 21.08
N GLY A 492 22.54 -18.11 22.33
CA GLY A 492 23.95 -18.26 22.65
C GLY A 492 24.76 -16.98 22.41
N GLU A 493 26.06 -17.16 22.14
CA GLU A 493 26.97 -16.02 21.91
C GLU A 493 26.70 -15.32 20.59
N ASP A 494 27.16 -14.08 20.50
CA ASP A 494 27.12 -13.27 19.28
C ASP A 494 27.75 -14.04 18.10
N PRO A 495 27.05 -14.13 16.93
CA PRO A 495 27.56 -14.86 15.77
C PRO A 495 28.77 -14.22 15.09
N THR A 496 29.13 -13.00 15.45
CA THR A 496 30.28 -12.29 14.86
C THR A 496 31.54 -12.41 15.73
N ASP A 497 32.70 -12.40 15.11
CA ASP A 497 34.01 -12.50 15.79
C ASP A 497 34.39 -11.25 16.62
N GLY A 498 33.42 -10.61 17.28
CA GLY A 498 33.67 -9.59 18.30
C GLY A 498 33.99 -8.19 17.81
N ILE A 499 33.48 -7.80 16.64
CA ILE A 499 33.46 -6.37 16.27
C ILE A 499 32.15 -5.75 16.77
N ASP A 500 32.17 -5.29 18.01
CA ASP A 500 31.07 -4.54 18.61
C ASP A 500 30.88 -3.20 17.88
N ASN A 501 29.97 -3.14 16.90
CA ASN A 501 29.53 -1.91 16.26
C ASN A 501 28.36 -1.22 16.98
N VAL A 502 27.99 -1.66 18.18
CA VAL A 502 26.95 -1.03 18.97
C VAL A 502 27.52 0.17 19.73
N LEU A 503 27.20 1.37 19.28
CA LEU A 503 27.50 2.59 20.04
C LEU A 503 26.61 2.67 21.28
N SER A 504 27.21 2.56 22.46
CA SER A 504 26.60 3.02 23.71
C SER A 504 26.35 4.55 23.63
N PRO A 505 25.29 5.09 24.27
CA PRO A 505 25.00 6.50 24.25
C PRO A 505 26.20 7.33 24.75
N VAL A 506 26.48 8.39 24.04
CA VAL A 506 27.59 9.31 24.17
C VAL A 506 28.05 9.53 25.62
N ALA A 507 29.16 8.91 25.99
CA ALA A 507 29.99 9.34 27.10
C ALA A 507 31.37 9.72 26.53
N ASN A 508 31.70 10.99 26.61
CA ASN A 508 32.99 11.64 26.38
C ASN A 508 34.06 10.85 25.60
N HIS A 509 34.28 11.23 24.34
CA HIS A 509 35.36 10.77 23.50
C HIS A 509 36.72 11.07 24.13
N GLN A 510 37.33 10.11 24.82
CA GLN A 510 38.78 10.05 24.89
C GLN A 510 39.29 9.42 23.60
N THR A 511 39.94 10.22 22.76
CA THR A 511 40.55 9.77 21.49
C THR A 511 41.58 8.67 21.75
N GLN A 512 41.26 7.43 21.39
CA GLN A 512 42.19 6.33 21.48
C GLN A 512 43.21 6.39 20.33
N THR A 513 44.48 6.13 20.65
CA THR A 513 45.59 6.21 19.69
C THR A 513 46.27 4.84 19.59
N TYR A 514 46.55 4.37 18.39
CA TYR A 514 47.15 3.06 18.12
C TYR A 514 48.43 3.21 17.33
N ASN A 515 49.44 2.36 17.55
CA ASN A 515 50.60 2.25 16.67
C ASN A 515 50.28 1.53 15.35
N LEU A 516 51.24 1.45 14.43
CA LEU A 516 51.05 0.78 13.14
C LEU A 516 50.81 -0.75 13.22
N ALA A 517 51.09 -1.35 14.38
CA ALA A 517 50.84 -2.76 14.66
C ALA A 517 49.42 -2.98 15.27
N GLY A 518 48.59 -1.94 15.36
CA GLY A 518 47.23 -2.03 15.91
C GLY A 518 47.18 -2.05 17.46
N GLN A 519 48.29 -1.87 18.14
CA GLN A 519 48.35 -1.84 19.60
C GLN A 519 48.01 -0.46 20.13
N ARG A 520 47.15 -0.36 21.14
CA ARG A 520 46.82 0.91 21.83
C ARG A 520 48.05 1.49 22.51
N VAL A 521 48.28 2.78 22.27
CA VAL A 521 49.42 3.52 22.84
C VAL A 521 48.94 4.72 23.64
N ASP A 522 49.73 5.07 24.66
CA ASP A 522 49.45 6.23 25.52
C ASP A 522 50.03 7.52 24.96
N SER A 523 49.83 8.63 25.68
CA SER A 523 50.29 9.96 25.32
C SER A 523 51.80 10.13 25.24
N ASN A 524 52.58 9.17 25.77
CA ASN A 524 54.04 9.21 25.80
C ASN A 524 54.68 8.47 24.62
N TYR A 525 53.87 7.76 23.83
CA TYR A 525 54.37 7.06 22.63
C TYR A 525 54.89 8.04 21.61
N ARG A 526 56.06 7.75 21.01
CA ARG A 526 56.69 8.51 19.93
C ARG A 526 56.77 7.64 18.70
N GLY A 527 56.39 8.21 17.57
CA GLY A 527 56.37 7.50 16.31
C GLY A 527 55.10 7.77 15.49
N ILE A 528 54.84 6.90 14.51
CA ILE A 528 53.64 7.01 13.70
C ILE A 528 52.49 6.30 14.43
N VAL A 529 51.41 7.02 14.64
CA VAL A 529 50.21 6.51 15.27
C VAL A 529 48.98 6.70 14.38
N ILE A 530 47.94 5.88 14.59
CA ILE A 530 46.64 6.06 14.01
C ILE A 530 45.73 6.68 15.08
N LYS A 531 45.24 7.88 14.82
CA LYS A 531 44.35 8.66 15.67
C LYS A 531 43.17 9.11 14.84
N ASN A 532 41.94 8.71 15.21
CA ASN A 532 40.70 8.97 14.42
C ASN A 532 40.87 8.57 12.95
N GLY A 533 41.36 7.36 12.67
CA GLY A 533 41.55 6.81 11.33
C GLY A 533 42.65 7.48 10.48
N LYS A 534 43.38 8.46 11.01
CA LYS A 534 44.44 9.17 10.29
C LYS A 534 45.82 8.84 10.87
N LYS A 535 46.82 8.70 9.99
CA LYS A 535 48.24 8.57 10.40
C LYS A 535 48.76 9.93 10.88
N VAL A 536 49.26 9.96 12.09
CA VAL A 536 49.83 11.14 12.74
C VAL A 536 51.24 10.81 13.26
N ILE A 537 52.20 11.68 13.09
CA ILE A 537 53.54 11.56 13.69
C ILE A 537 53.51 12.23 15.03
N VAL A 538 53.76 11.46 16.09
CA VAL A 538 53.94 11.98 17.45
C VAL A 538 55.44 12.07 17.72
N LYS A 539 55.95 13.31 17.84
CA LYS A 539 57.36 13.61 18.03
C LYS A 539 57.76 13.54 19.51
#